data_21fe2e908bb938a8db8705f3086258da
#
_entry.id   21fe2e908bb938a8db8705f3086258da
#
_cell.length_a   1.000
_cell.length_b   1.000
_cell.length_c   1.000
_cell.angle_alpha   90.00
_cell.angle_beta   90.00
_cell.angle_gamma   90.00
#
_symmetry.space_group_name_H-M   'P 1'
#
loop_
_entity.id
_entity.type
_entity.pdbx_description
1 polymer ?
#
loop_
_entity_poly.entity_id
_entity_poly.type
_entity_poly.pdbx_seq_one_letter_code
_entity_poly.pdbx_strand_id
1 'polypeptide(L)'
;MMENEIHIKEINPINVENGVIINGFPSSGITSAIATESMINTSNFELGGIIDSDRFPPISIIKNGEPNYPARIFVNNDLKVAVFSSYLTLDVSLHRTAARLMLDWLQDKKASVIVSSITVKGTTGTEIFGVASTGNARGKLVNAGITVVENATVPGISGVLLNEAMLRGIDVIVLLVSSDKEFPDFQATSNLCTTLSKLVPGVSCNLDKLEKESKIIEEQIKQAETDTKDLSDNMYR
;
A
#
# COMPACT_ATOMS: atom_id res chain seq x y z
N MET A 1 20.20 -12.87 -16.50
CA MET A 1 19.64 -11.89 -15.55
C MET A 1 18.16 -11.86 -15.84
N MET A 2 17.28 -12.24 -14.91
CA MET A 2 15.85 -11.98 -15.10
C MET A 2 15.70 -10.45 -15.00
N GLU A 3 15.33 -9.80 -16.11
CA GLU A 3 14.92 -8.41 -16.09
C GLU A 3 13.80 -8.27 -15.04
N ASN A 4 13.86 -7.21 -14.23
CA ASN A 4 12.82 -6.96 -13.26
C ASN A 4 11.50 -6.80 -14.02
N GLU A 5 10.57 -7.71 -13.80
CA GLU A 5 9.25 -7.70 -14.47
C GLU A 5 8.42 -6.45 -14.12
N ILE A 6 8.80 -5.72 -13.07
CA ILE A 6 8.18 -4.46 -12.62
C ILE A 6 9.27 -3.40 -12.50
N HIS A 7 9.00 -2.21 -13.02
CA HIS A 7 9.94 -1.09 -13.06
C HIS A 7 9.38 0.14 -12.35
N ILE A 8 10.27 0.90 -11.70
CA ILE A 8 9.96 2.23 -11.18
C ILE A 8 10.63 3.25 -12.10
N LYS A 9 9.84 4.22 -12.57
CA LYS A 9 10.32 5.41 -13.27
C LYS A 9 10.05 6.62 -12.40
N GLU A 10 11.11 7.20 -11.83
CA GLU A 10 11.01 8.45 -11.06
C GLU A 10 10.78 9.62 -12.02
N ILE A 11 9.85 10.49 -11.67
CA ILE A 11 9.45 11.67 -12.47
C ILE A 11 9.94 12.94 -11.78
N ASN A 12 9.84 13.00 -10.46
CA ASN A 12 10.25 14.11 -9.64
C ASN A 12 11.25 13.65 -8.56
N PRO A 13 12.08 14.56 -8.01
CA PRO A 13 13.02 14.22 -6.95
C PRO A 13 12.31 13.60 -5.73
N ILE A 14 12.84 12.48 -5.24
CA ILE A 14 12.32 11.76 -4.08
C ILE A 14 13.39 11.72 -3.00
N ASN A 15 13.10 12.35 -1.86
CA ASN A 15 13.93 12.32 -0.67
C ASN A 15 13.16 11.70 0.50
N VAL A 16 13.45 10.43 0.75
CA VAL A 16 12.87 9.68 1.88
C VAL A 16 13.96 9.03 2.74
N GLU A 17 15.17 9.60 2.72
CA GLU A 17 16.27 9.12 3.55
C GLU A 17 15.92 9.17 5.03
N ASN A 18 16.06 8.04 5.73
CA ASN A 18 15.60 7.79 7.10
C ASN A 18 14.07 7.95 7.30
N GLY A 19 13.31 8.00 6.21
CA GLY A 19 11.87 8.17 6.21
C GLY A 19 11.09 6.84 6.12
N VAL A 20 9.84 6.94 5.70
CA VAL A 20 8.88 5.83 5.69
C VAL A 20 8.33 5.59 4.30
N ILE A 21 8.21 4.33 3.92
CA ILE A 21 7.47 3.91 2.73
C ILE A 21 6.16 3.28 3.17
N ILE A 22 5.04 3.68 2.58
CA ILE A 22 3.72 3.10 2.83
C ILE A 22 3.31 2.30 1.59
N ASN A 23 2.97 1.03 1.79
CA ASN A 23 2.42 0.19 0.74
C ASN A 23 0.89 0.32 0.72
N GLY A 24 0.37 1.00 -0.30
CA GLY A 24 -1.05 1.19 -0.58
C GLY A 24 -1.61 0.31 -1.70
N PHE A 25 -0.88 -0.70 -2.15
CA PHE A 25 -1.44 -1.65 -3.12
C PHE A 25 -2.65 -2.36 -2.53
N PRO A 26 -3.74 -2.52 -3.31
CA PRO A 26 -4.86 -3.36 -2.91
C PRO A 26 -4.37 -4.76 -2.55
N SER A 27 -4.79 -5.26 -1.39
CA SER A 27 -4.49 -6.60 -0.90
C SER A 27 -5.79 -7.33 -0.58
N SER A 28 -5.88 -8.09 0.49
CA SER A 28 -7.14 -8.68 0.97
C SER A 28 -8.13 -7.57 1.36
N GLY A 29 -8.70 -6.88 0.38
CA GLY A 29 -9.54 -5.73 0.54
C GLY A 29 -8.89 -4.42 0.08
N ILE A 30 -9.72 -3.41 -0.16
CA ILE A 30 -9.31 -2.12 -0.68
C ILE A 30 -9.04 -1.08 0.42
N THR A 31 -9.15 -1.47 1.70
CA THR A 31 -8.99 -0.58 2.88
C THR A 31 -7.65 0.17 2.84
N SER A 32 -6.55 -0.52 2.52
CA SER A 32 -5.23 0.12 2.41
C SER A 32 -5.17 1.14 1.27
N ALA A 33 -5.75 0.82 0.11
CA ALA A 33 -5.77 1.73 -1.04
C ALA A 33 -6.59 2.99 -0.73
N ILE A 34 -7.75 2.85 -0.08
CA ILE A 34 -8.60 3.99 0.32
C ILE A 34 -7.86 4.86 1.35
N ALA A 35 -7.27 4.26 2.39
CA ALA A 35 -6.56 5.01 3.42
C ALA A 35 -5.38 5.80 2.84
N THR A 36 -4.58 5.17 1.98
CA THR A 36 -3.42 5.83 1.37
C THR A 36 -3.83 6.92 0.37
N GLU A 37 -4.87 6.73 -0.42
CA GLU A 37 -5.38 7.75 -1.35
C GLU A 37 -5.95 8.98 -0.59
N SER A 38 -6.68 8.75 0.51
CA SER A 38 -7.15 9.84 1.38
C SER A 38 -5.97 10.59 2.03
N MET A 39 -4.93 9.88 2.43
CA MET A 39 -3.69 10.46 2.97
C MET A 39 -2.98 11.32 1.91
N ILE A 40 -2.83 10.82 0.68
CA ILE A 40 -2.23 11.54 -0.44
C ILE A 40 -2.97 12.85 -0.69
N ASN A 41 -4.31 12.81 -0.71
CA ASN A 41 -5.15 13.98 -0.96
C ASN A 41 -5.15 15.01 0.19
N THR A 42 -4.74 14.61 1.39
CA THR A 42 -4.81 15.47 2.60
C THR A 42 -3.47 16.05 3.01
N SER A 43 -2.36 15.33 2.79
CA SER A 43 -1.06 15.64 3.40
C SER A 43 -0.02 16.14 2.39
N ASN A 44 -0.44 16.88 1.35
CA ASN A 44 0.45 17.53 0.37
C ASN A 44 1.48 16.59 -0.28
N PHE A 45 1.02 15.43 -0.72
CA PHE A 45 1.84 14.52 -1.52
C PHE A 45 1.88 14.95 -2.98
N GLU A 46 3.04 14.82 -3.60
CA GLU A 46 3.26 15.06 -5.02
C GLU A 46 3.57 13.74 -5.74
N LEU A 47 3.29 13.69 -7.04
CA LEU A 47 3.66 12.53 -7.86
C LEU A 47 5.19 12.44 -7.96
N GLY A 48 5.79 11.42 -7.36
CA GLY A 48 7.23 11.16 -7.40
C GLY A 48 7.63 10.24 -8.55
N GLY A 49 6.78 9.27 -8.91
CA GLY A 49 7.09 8.30 -9.94
C GLY A 49 5.91 7.43 -10.35
N ILE A 50 6.16 6.60 -11.33
CA ILE A 50 5.23 5.56 -11.80
C ILE A 50 5.83 4.17 -11.59
N ILE A 51 4.96 3.19 -11.47
CA ILE A 51 5.30 1.77 -11.40
C ILE A 51 4.63 1.11 -12.60
N ASP A 52 5.42 0.40 -13.41
CA ASP A 52 4.93 -0.17 -14.65
C ASP A 52 5.51 -1.58 -14.88
N SER A 53 4.83 -2.36 -15.72
CA SER A 53 5.21 -3.71 -16.09
C SER A 53 4.51 -4.12 -17.38
N ASP A 54 5.19 -4.86 -18.23
CA ASP A 54 4.58 -5.50 -19.41
C ASP A 54 3.49 -6.52 -19.02
N ARG A 55 3.44 -6.91 -17.74
CA ARG A 55 2.43 -7.81 -17.18
C ARG A 55 1.25 -7.09 -16.54
N PHE A 56 1.28 -5.76 -16.49
CA PHE A 56 0.13 -4.99 -16.04
C PHE A 56 -0.89 -4.87 -17.17
N PRO A 57 -2.20 -4.83 -16.85
CA PRO A 57 -3.21 -4.56 -17.85
C PRO A 57 -2.97 -3.19 -18.51
N PRO A 58 -3.11 -3.09 -19.84
CA PRO A 58 -2.87 -1.85 -20.58
C PRO A 58 -4.03 -0.87 -20.41
N ILE A 59 -4.20 -0.33 -19.21
CA ILE A 59 -5.27 0.60 -18.84
C ILE A 59 -4.73 1.95 -18.39
N SER A 60 -5.50 2.99 -18.54
CA SER A 60 -5.25 4.32 -17.98
C SER A 60 -6.39 4.74 -17.08
N ILE A 61 -6.08 5.28 -15.91
CA ILE A 61 -7.07 5.82 -14.98
C ILE A 61 -7.30 7.29 -15.32
N ILE A 62 -8.51 7.65 -15.69
CA ILE A 62 -8.84 9.06 -15.94
C ILE A 62 -9.32 9.71 -14.64
N LYS A 63 -8.58 10.73 -14.18
CA LYS A 63 -8.91 11.51 -12.99
C LYS A 63 -8.93 13.00 -13.35
N ASN A 64 -10.04 13.66 -13.12
CA ASN A 64 -10.26 15.06 -13.50
C ASN A 64 -10.01 15.36 -14.99
N GLY A 65 -10.30 14.40 -15.89
CA GLY A 65 -10.08 14.53 -17.33
C GLY A 65 -8.65 14.24 -17.79
N GLU A 66 -7.73 13.91 -16.88
CA GLU A 66 -6.33 13.63 -17.20
C GLU A 66 -6.00 12.15 -17.07
N PRO A 67 -5.17 11.58 -17.99
CA PRO A 67 -4.73 10.20 -17.91
C PRO A 67 -3.67 10.01 -16.81
N ASN A 68 -3.83 8.94 -16.05
CA ASN A 68 -2.92 8.56 -14.98
C ASN A 68 -2.51 7.10 -15.10
N TYR A 69 -1.26 6.80 -14.77
CA TYR A 69 -0.83 5.42 -14.57
C TYR A 69 -1.58 4.78 -13.41
N PRO A 70 -1.98 3.50 -13.54
CA PRO A 70 -2.73 2.81 -12.50
C PRO A 70 -1.91 2.53 -11.23
N ALA A 71 -0.58 2.46 -11.32
CA ALA A 71 0.31 2.30 -10.17
C ALA A 71 1.34 3.43 -10.15
N ARG A 72 1.47 4.11 -8.99
CA ARG A 72 2.22 5.36 -8.84
C ARG A 72 2.93 5.42 -7.49
N ILE A 73 3.95 6.27 -7.42
CA ILE A 73 4.61 6.65 -6.17
C ILE A 73 4.32 8.11 -5.91
N PHE A 74 3.72 8.40 -4.77
CA PHE A 74 3.55 9.75 -4.27
C PHE A 74 4.55 10.01 -3.16
N VAL A 75 5.03 11.24 -3.03
CA VAL A 75 6.05 11.61 -2.05
C VAL A 75 5.68 12.90 -1.34
N ASN A 76 5.93 12.94 -0.05
CA ASN A 76 6.04 14.17 0.72
C ASN A 76 7.49 14.26 1.21
N ASN A 77 8.29 15.10 0.57
CA ASN A 77 9.73 15.24 0.84
C ASN A 77 10.01 15.87 2.22
N ASP A 78 9.12 16.73 2.72
CA ASP A 78 9.26 17.38 4.02
C ASP A 78 9.06 16.37 5.16
N LEU A 79 8.06 15.51 5.03
CA LEU A 79 7.78 14.42 5.97
C LEU A 79 8.67 13.20 5.74
N LYS A 80 9.39 13.13 4.61
CA LYS A 80 10.18 11.99 4.17
C LYS A 80 9.34 10.71 4.05
N VAL A 81 8.17 10.82 3.45
CA VAL A 81 7.23 9.73 3.27
C VAL A 81 6.97 9.48 1.79
N ALA A 82 7.09 8.23 1.36
CA ALA A 82 6.62 7.79 0.06
C ALA A 82 5.45 6.83 0.20
N VAL A 83 4.49 6.91 -0.72
CA VAL A 83 3.34 6.03 -0.80
C VAL A 83 3.33 5.34 -2.16
N PHE A 84 3.40 4.03 -2.16
CA PHE A 84 3.15 3.18 -3.33
C PHE A 84 1.63 3.01 -3.46
N SER A 85 1.00 3.78 -4.35
CA SER A 85 -0.45 3.75 -4.59
C SER A 85 -0.77 2.97 -5.87
N SER A 86 -1.81 2.14 -5.84
CA SER A 86 -2.26 1.41 -7.02
C SER A 86 -3.78 1.22 -7.03
N TYR A 87 -4.36 1.30 -8.22
CA TYR A 87 -5.73 0.87 -8.52
C TYR A 87 -5.77 -0.59 -9.04
N LEU A 88 -4.60 -1.22 -9.24
CA LEU A 88 -4.50 -2.60 -9.68
C LEU A 88 -4.38 -3.55 -8.49
N THR A 89 -5.22 -4.56 -8.45
CA THR A 89 -4.97 -5.78 -7.67
C THR A 89 -4.00 -6.63 -8.47
N LEU A 90 -2.78 -6.78 -7.96
CA LEU A 90 -1.74 -7.54 -8.67
C LEU A 90 -2.04 -9.04 -8.67
N ASP A 91 -1.75 -9.69 -9.79
CA ASP A 91 -1.72 -11.15 -9.86
C ASP A 91 -0.75 -11.73 -8.83
N VAL A 92 -1.11 -12.88 -8.23
CA VAL A 92 -0.32 -13.52 -7.18
C VAL A 92 1.11 -13.81 -7.62
N SER A 93 1.34 -14.12 -8.89
CA SER A 93 2.68 -14.35 -9.46
C SER A 93 3.59 -13.13 -9.38
N LEU A 94 3.03 -11.92 -9.34
CA LEU A 94 3.76 -10.66 -9.23
C LEU A 94 4.04 -10.21 -7.79
N HIS A 95 3.39 -10.81 -6.79
CA HIS A 95 3.53 -10.39 -5.39
C HIS A 95 4.98 -10.43 -4.90
N ARG A 96 5.74 -11.45 -5.30
CA ARG A 96 7.15 -11.59 -4.90
C ARG A 96 8.03 -10.53 -5.58
N THR A 97 7.81 -10.30 -6.87
CA THR A 97 8.54 -9.28 -7.64
C THR A 97 8.24 -7.88 -7.10
N ALA A 98 6.98 -7.54 -6.84
CA ALA A 98 6.59 -6.26 -6.27
C ALA A 98 7.19 -6.03 -4.86
N ALA A 99 7.14 -7.04 -3.98
CA ALA A 99 7.72 -6.93 -2.65
C ALA A 99 9.24 -6.71 -2.68
N ARG A 100 9.97 -7.46 -3.53
CA ARG A 100 11.41 -7.28 -3.69
C ARG A 100 11.76 -5.91 -4.25
N LEU A 101 11.03 -5.45 -5.27
CA LEU A 101 11.20 -4.10 -5.81
C LEU A 101 11.06 -3.03 -4.73
N MET A 102 10.03 -3.12 -3.87
CA MET A 102 9.84 -2.18 -2.76
C MET A 102 10.99 -2.21 -1.75
N LEU A 103 11.51 -3.41 -1.43
CA LEU A 103 12.64 -3.55 -0.51
C LEU A 103 13.94 -3.02 -1.12
N ASP A 104 14.20 -3.29 -2.39
CA ASP A 104 15.37 -2.81 -3.10
C ASP A 104 15.32 -1.27 -3.21
N TRP A 105 14.15 -0.72 -3.56
CA TRP A 105 13.95 0.72 -3.62
C TRP A 105 14.09 1.40 -2.23
N LEU A 106 13.63 0.75 -1.15
CA LEU A 106 13.87 1.23 0.22
C LEU A 106 15.37 1.36 0.50
N GLN A 107 16.17 0.36 0.12
CA GLN A 107 17.62 0.37 0.33
C GLN A 107 18.29 1.47 -0.51
N ASP A 108 17.91 1.60 -1.79
CA ASP A 108 18.44 2.63 -2.69
C ASP A 108 18.13 4.05 -2.18
N LYS A 109 16.93 4.28 -1.68
CA LYS A 109 16.50 5.56 -1.10
C LYS A 109 16.93 5.74 0.36
N LYS A 110 17.54 4.73 0.98
CA LYS A 110 17.93 4.72 2.40
C LYS A 110 16.78 5.05 3.33
N ALA A 111 15.57 4.64 2.96
CA ALA A 111 14.42 4.77 3.86
C ALA A 111 14.55 3.79 5.05
N SER A 112 13.87 4.06 6.15
CA SER A 112 14.07 3.32 7.40
C SER A 112 13.09 2.16 7.57
N VAL A 113 11.90 2.21 6.99
CA VAL A 113 10.86 1.21 7.20
C VAL A 113 9.82 1.21 6.09
N ILE A 114 9.28 0.01 5.79
CA ILE A 114 8.04 -0.12 5.01
C ILE A 114 6.90 -0.43 5.96
N VAL A 115 5.80 0.33 5.84
CA VAL A 115 4.52 0.06 6.52
C VAL A 115 3.54 -0.44 5.48
N SER A 116 2.99 -1.63 5.70
CA SER A 116 1.97 -2.26 4.87
C SER A 116 0.73 -2.56 5.70
N SER A 117 -0.41 -2.80 5.07
CA SER A 117 -1.62 -3.23 5.77
C SER A 117 -2.39 -4.28 4.97
N ILE A 118 -3.09 -5.14 5.69
CA ILE A 118 -4.03 -6.11 5.13
C ILE A 118 -5.31 -6.14 5.94
N THR A 119 -6.42 -6.44 5.28
CA THR A 119 -7.68 -6.71 5.96
C THR A 119 -7.76 -8.19 6.35
N VAL A 120 -8.12 -8.48 7.59
CA VAL A 120 -8.31 -9.83 8.13
C VAL A 120 -9.75 -10.01 8.60
N LYS A 121 -10.33 -11.19 8.33
CA LYS A 121 -11.69 -11.56 8.78
C LYS A 121 -11.64 -12.21 10.16
N GLY A 122 -12.69 -12.04 10.94
CA GLY A 122 -12.97 -12.90 12.10
C GLY A 122 -12.38 -12.48 13.44
N THR A 123 -12.04 -11.20 13.62
CA THR A 123 -11.82 -10.64 14.95
C THR A 123 -12.98 -9.73 15.30
N THR A 124 -13.68 -10.02 16.41
CA THR A 124 -14.74 -9.15 16.92
C THR A 124 -14.13 -7.83 17.36
N GLY A 125 -14.34 -6.77 16.57
CA GLY A 125 -13.88 -5.43 16.92
C GLY A 125 -13.20 -4.70 15.75
N THR A 126 -12.92 -3.42 15.97
CA THR A 126 -12.25 -2.53 15.02
C THR A 126 -10.76 -2.33 15.36
N GLU A 127 -10.19 -3.24 16.15
CA GLU A 127 -8.78 -3.16 16.57
C GLU A 127 -7.83 -3.44 15.44
N ILE A 128 -6.69 -2.74 15.47
CA ILE A 128 -5.58 -2.98 14.55
C ILE A 128 -4.44 -3.60 15.34
N PHE A 129 -3.95 -4.70 14.82
CA PHE A 129 -2.79 -5.41 15.33
C PHE A 129 -1.60 -5.21 14.41
N GLY A 130 -0.39 -5.49 14.88
CA GLY A 130 0.81 -5.35 14.11
C GLY A 130 1.68 -6.62 14.10
N VAL A 131 2.36 -6.83 12.97
CA VAL A 131 3.45 -7.81 12.81
C VAL A 131 4.67 -7.09 12.28
N ALA A 132 5.86 -7.49 12.69
CA ALA A 132 7.10 -6.84 12.30
C ALA A 132 8.17 -7.85 11.90
N SER A 133 9.01 -7.49 10.93
CA SER A 133 10.12 -8.32 10.42
C SER A 133 11.34 -8.35 11.35
N THR A 134 11.56 -7.29 12.15
CA THR A 134 12.74 -7.13 13.01
C THR A 134 12.35 -6.72 14.42
N GLY A 135 13.31 -6.82 15.36
CA GLY A 135 13.13 -6.31 16.73
C GLY A 135 12.94 -4.78 16.77
N ASN A 136 13.63 -4.05 15.89
CA ASN A 136 13.49 -2.59 15.79
C ASN A 136 12.09 -2.18 15.29
N ALA A 137 11.59 -2.82 14.22
CA ALA A 137 10.24 -2.60 13.74
C ALA A 137 9.16 -2.99 14.77
N ARG A 138 9.39 -4.05 15.54
CA ARG A 138 8.52 -4.42 16.68
C ARG A 138 8.51 -3.35 17.76
N GLY A 139 9.66 -2.77 18.08
CA GLY A 139 9.76 -1.66 19.03
C GLY A 139 8.94 -0.43 18.58
N LYS A 140 8.93 -0.12 17.27
CA LYS A 140 8.11 0.96 16.71
C LYS A 140 6.62 0.71 16.91
N LEU A 141 6.13 -0.54 16.72
CA LEU A 141 4.73 -0.92 16.99
C LEU A 141 4.37 -0.69 18.47
N VAL A 142 5.18 -1.19 19.38
CA VAL A 142 4.96 -1.06 20.83
C VAL A 142 4.93 0.41 21.26
N ASN A 143 5.86 1.23 20.77
CA ASN A 143 5.94 2.65 21.06
C ASN A 143 4.72 3.43 20.52
N ALA A 144 4.12 2.96 19.40
CA ALA A 144 2.88 3.52 18.85
C ALA A 144 1.61 3.01 19.55
N GLY A 145 1.73 2.14 20.56
CA GLY A 145 0.62 1.55 21.28
C GLY A 145 -0.15 0.51 20.47
N ILE A 146 0.51 -0.14 19.50
CA ILE A 146 -0.10 -1.17 18.64
C ILE A 146 0.24 -2.55 19.19
N THR A 147 -0.76 -3.37 19.45
CA THR A 147 -0.59 -4.74 19.94
C THR A 147 0.08 -5.61 18.89
N VAL A 148 1.18 -6.26 19.27
CA VAL A 148 1.91 -7.19 18.40
C VAL A 148 1.26 -8.57 18.46
N VAL A 149 0.97 -9.16 17.30
CA VAL A 149 0.41 -10.50 17.19
C VAL A 149 1.53 -11.54 17.30
N GLU A 150 1.28 -12.58 18.11
CA GLU A 150 2.23 -13.68 18.27
C GLU A 150 2.09 -14.75 17.18
N ASN A 151 0.86 -15.00 16.72
CA ASN A 151 0.56 -16.03 15.71
C ASN A 151 -0.42 -15.50 14.68
N ALA A 152 -0.01 -15.41 13.42
CA ALA A 152 -0.85 -15.01 12.29
C ALA A 152 -0.31 -15.56 10.98
N THR A 153 -1.19 -15.65 9.99
CA THR A 153 -0.80 -15.85 8.59
C THR A 153 -1.04 -14.56 7.82
N VAL A 154 0.01 -14.04 7.20
CA VAL A 154 -0.03 -12.80 6.40
C VAL A 154 0.11 -13.15 4.92
N PRO A 155 -0.94 -13.05 4.11
CA PRO A 155 -0.90 -13.35 2.69
C PRO A 155 -0.38 -12.18 1.85
N GLY A 156 -0.22 -12.43 0.55
CA GLY A 156 0.00 -11.40 -0.47
C GLY A 156 1.36 -10.73 -0.40
N ILE A 157 1.45 -9.53 -0.93
CA ILE A 157 2.67 -8.70 -0.96
C ILE A 157 3.21 -8.49 0.46
N SER A 158 2.33 -8.23 1.43
CA SER A 158 2.70 -8.00 2.83
C SER A 158 3.41 -9.18 3.47
N GLY A 159 2.95 -10.41 3.18
CA GLY A 159 3.61 -11.63 3.66
C GLY A 159 4.99 -11.83 3.06
N VAL A 160 5.15 -11.54 1.76
CA VAL A 160 6.45 -11.59 1.10
C VAL A 160 7.38 -10.52 1.64
N LEU A 161 6.88 -9.28 1.85
CA LEU A 161 7.65 -8.20 2.47
C LEU A 161 8.22 -8.62 3.82
N LEU A 162 7.41 -9.20 4.71
CA LEU A 162 7.87 -9.67 6.02
C LEU A 162 8.99 -10.71 5.91
N ASN A 163 8.80 -11.73 5.07
CA ASN A 163 9.75 -12.82 4.93
C ASN A 163 11.09 -12.37 4.33
N GLU A 164 11.05 -11.65 3.22
CA GLU A 164 12.25 -11.14 2.55
C GLU A 164 12.97 -10.09 3.41
N ALA A 165 12.22 -9.23 4.09
CA ALA A 165 12.79 -8.21 4.98
C ALA A 165 13.46 -8.82 6.20
N MET A 166 12.89 -9.86 6.81
CA MET A 166 13.49 -10.59 7.92
C MET A 166 14.87 -11.15 7.52
N LEU A 167 14.98 -11.75 6.32
CA LEU A 167 16.24 -12.29 5.82
C LEU A 167 17.30 -11.22 5.56
N ARG A 168 16.87 -10.01 5.19
CA ARG A 168 17.75 -8.87 4.85
C ARG A 168 18.04 -7.94 6.03
N GLY A 169 17.40 -8.15 7.19
CA GLY A 169 17.50 -7.25 8.35
C GLY A 169 16.84 -5.88 8.12
N ILE A 170 15.84 -5.81 7.22
CA ILE A 170 15.10 -4.58 6.88
C ILE A 170 13.85 -4.47 7.76
N ASP A 171 13.54 -3.27 8.23
CA ASP A 171 12.34 -3.01 9.01
C ASP A 171 11.11 -2.99 8.10
N VAL A 172 10.18 -3.91 8.35
CA VAL A 172 8.84 -3.93 7.76
C VAL A 172 7.81 -4.11 8.87
N ILE A 173 6.76 -3.31 8.83
CA ILE A 173 5.58 -3.38 9.68
C ILE A 173 4.38 -3.74 8.82
N VAL A 174 3.58 -4.72 9.24
CA VAL A 174 2.29 -5.03 8.63
C VAL A 174 1.19 -4.85 9.65
N LEU A 175 0.23 -3.98 9.33
CA LEU A 175 -0.95 -3.75 10.13
C LEU A 175 -2.05 -4.71 9.69
N LEU A 176 -2.59 -5.45 10.63
CA LEU A 176 -3.73 -6.36 10.45
C LEU A 176 -4.99 -5.61 10.86
N VAL A 177 -5.80 -5.24 9.88
CA VAL A 177 -7.01 -4.44 10.04
C VAL A 177 -8.21 -5.37 10.09
N SER A 178 -8.88 -5.45 11.23
CA SER A 178 -10.10 -6.27 11.35
C SER A 178 -11.25 -5.63 10.58
N SER A 179 -11.93 -6.43 9.75
CA SER A 179 -13.17 -6.05 9.09
C SER A 179 -14.04 -7.28 8.85
N ASP A 180 -15.29 -7.20 9.28
CA ASP A 180 -16.32 -8.22 9.07
C ASP A 180 -17.26 -7.85 7.90
N LYS A 181 -17.11 -6.65 7.33
CA LYS A 181 -17.98 -6.13 6.28
C LYS A 181 -17.45 -6.47 4.91
N GLU A 182 -18.37 -6.71 4.00
CA GLU A 182 -18.08 -6.59 2.57
C GLU A 182 -17.87 -5.11 2.24
N PHE A 183 -16.91 -4.82 1.39
CA PHE A 183 -16.37 -3.51 1.07
C PHE A 183 -17.40 -2.42 0.70
N PRO A 184 -17.09 -1.13 0.96
CA PRO A 184 -15.98 -0.59 1.75
C PRO A 184 -16.31 -0.51 3.24
N ASP A 185 -15.33 -0.82 4.09
CA ASP A 185 -15.44 -0.66 5.55
C ASP A 185 -14.80 0.67 5.98
N PHE A 186 -15.62 1.69 6.14
CA PHE A 186 -15.18 3.04 6.54
C PHE A 186 -14.58 3.07 7.93
N GLN A 187 -15.12 2.27 8.86
CA GLN A 187 -14.61 2.25 10.23
C GLN A 187 -13.20 1.63 10.25
N ALA A 188 -13.00 0.53 9.53
CA ALA A 188 -11.70 -0.10 9.36
C ALA A 188 -10.70 0.86 8.71
N THR A 189 -11.13 1.59 7.67
CA THR A 189 -10.29 2.58 6.98
C THR A 189 -9.94 3.76 7.89
N SER A 190 -10.89 4.30 8.65
CA SER A 190 -10.67 5.37 9.61
C SER A 190 -9.68 4.96 10.70
N ASN A 191 -9.82 3.74 11.23
CA ASN A 191 -8.91 3.20 12.22
C ASN A 191 -7.50 3.01 11.65
N LEU A 192 -7.39 2.54 10.40
CA LEU A 192 -6.11 2.42 9.70
C LEU A 192 -5.45 3.79 9.53
N CYS A 193 -6.19 4.81 9.11
CA CYS A 193 -5.70 6.19 9.00
C CYS A 193 -5.14 6.70 10.34
N THR A 194 -5.90 6.52 11.41
CA THR A 194 -5.49 6.93 12.76
C THR A 194 -4.23 6.18 13.22
N THR A 195 -4.12 4.89 12.89
CA THR A 195 -2.97 4.07 13.24
C THR A 195 -1.72 4.45 12.43
N LEU A 196 -1.89 4.71 11.13
CA LEU A 196 -0.81 5.20 10.27
C LEU A 196 -0.27 6.54 10.77
N SER A 197 -1.13 7.47 11.21
CA SER A 197 -0.70 8.76 11.78
C SER A 197 0.13 8.63 13.07
N LYS A 198 -0.05 7.54 13.84
CA LYS A 198 0.79 7.23 15.02
C LYS A 198 2.16 6.71 14.62
N LEU A 199 2.25 5.91 13.56
CA LEU A 199 3.51 5.35 13.06
C LEU A 199 4.30 6.34 12.21
N VAL A 200 3.59 7.25 11.53
CA VAL A 200 4.16 8.22 10.58
C VAL A 200 3.64 9.61 10.95
N PRO A 201 4.27 10.29 11.91
CA PRO A 201 3.83 11.62 12.33
C PRO A 201 3.81 12.63 11.17
N GLY A 202 2.76 13.45 11.13
CA GLY A 202 2.57 14.46 10.10
C GLY A 202 1.69 14.02 8.93
N VAL A 203 1.43 12.72 8.76
CA VAL A 203 0.43 12.26 7.80
C VAL A 203 -0.97 12.20 8.45
N SER A 204 -2.00 12.48 7.66
CA SER A 204 -3.39 12.40 8.11
C SER A 204 -4.31 12.03 6.95
N CYS A 205 -5.51 11.56 7.28
CA CYS A 205 -6.61 11.39 6.33
C CYS A 205 -7.72 12.38 6.65
N ASN A 206 -8.45 12.83 5.64
CA ASN A 206 -9.66 13.62 5.84
C ASN A 206 -10.85 12.68 6.09
N LEU A 207 -11.15 12.42 7.34
CA LEU A 207 -12.19 11.48 7.73
C LEU A 207 -13.60 11.93 7.29
N ASP A 208 -13.86 13.23 7.18
CA ASP A 208 -15.15 13.77 6.74
C ASP A 208 -15.43 13.51 5.26
N LYS A 209 -14.37 13.42 4.45
CA LYS A 209 -14.45 13.13 3.01
C LYS A 209 -14.26 11.66 2.69
N LEU A 210 -13.75 10.88 3.63
CA LEU A 210 -13.35 9.50 3.44
C LEU A 210 -14.47 8.64 2.84
N GLU A 211 -15.73 8.85 3.23
CA GLU A 211 -16.87 8.10 2.70
C GLU A 211 -17.08 8.33 1.20
N LYS A 212 -16.95 9.56 0.74
CA LYS A 212 -17.11 9.89 -0.70
C LYS A 212 -15.91 9.41 -1.50
N GLU A 213 -14.72 9.65 -0.98
CA GLU A 213 -13.46 9.25 -1.63
C GLU A 213 -13.39 7.72 -1.78
N SER A 214 -13.81 6.98 -0.75
CA SER A 214 -13.76 5.52 -0.80
C SER A 214 -14.68 4.91 -1.84
N LYS A 215 -15.88 5.47 -2.06
CA LYS A 215 -16.78 5.00 -3.13
C LYS A 215 -16.15 5.19 -4.51
N ILE A 216 -15.53 6.36 -4.74
CA ILE A 216 -14.86 6.66 -6.01
C ILE A 216 -13.68 5.70 -6.25
N ILE A 217 -12.86 5.46 -5.22
CA ILE A 217 -11.70 4.57 -5.31
C ILE A 217 -12.14 3.13 -5.53
N GLU A 218 -13.18 2.68 -4.82
CA GLU A 218 -13.76 1.35 -4.99
C GLU A 218 -14.25 1.15 -6.43
N GLU A 219 -15.00 2.11 -6.98
CA GLU A 219 -15.49 2.07 -8.35
C GLU A 219 -14.34 2.00 -9.36
N GLN A 220 -13.28 2.80 -9.16
CA GLN A 220 -12.10 2.78 -10.03
C GLN A 220 -11.34 1.45 -9.98
N ILE A 221 -11.19 0.85 -8.80
CA ILE A 221 -10.54 -0.47 -8.66
C ILE A 221 -11.39 -1.55 -9.32
N LYS A 222 -12.70 -1.59 -9.05
CA LYS A 222 -13.62 -2.56 -9.67
C LYS A 222 -13.66 -2.43 -11.19
N GLN A 223 -13.68 -1.20 -11.70
CA GLN A 223 -13.64 -0.96 -13.14
C GLN A 223 -12.32 -1.49 -13.74
N ALA A 224 -11.19 -1.18 -13.11
CA ALA A 224 -9.89 -1.66 -13.55
C ALA A 224 -9.82 -3.20 -13.57
N GLU A 225 -10.38 -3.88 -12.56
CA GLU A 225 -10.47 -5.35 -12.51
C GLU A 225 -11.36 -5.92 -13.60
N THR A 226 -12.51 -5.28 -13.88
CA THR A 226 -13.46 -5.69 -14.93
C THR A 226 -12.82 -5.55 -16.30
N ASP A 227 -12.27 -4.38 -16.61
CA ASP A 227 -11.61 -4.11 -17.88
C ASP A 227 -10.43 -5.05 -18.13
N THR A 228 -9.70 -5.41 -17.07
CA THR A 228 -8.61 -6.39 -17.13
C THR A 228 -9.11 -7.78 -17.50
N LYS A 229 -10.22 -8.23 -16.91
CA LYS A 229 -10.84 -9.54 -17.22
C LYS A 229 -11.34 -9.58 -18.66
N ASP A 230 -12.05 -8.55 -19.10
CA ASP A 230 -12.59 -8.45 -20.46
C ASP A 230 -11.47 -8.45 -21.52
N LEU A 231 -10.34 -7.78 -21.25
CA LEU A 231 -9.17 -7.81 -22.13
C LEU A 231 -8.58 -9.22 -22.20
N SER A 232 -8.44 -9.93 -21.06
CA SER A 232 -7.90 -11.28 -21.04
C SER A 232 -8.81 -12.27 -21.80
N ASP A 233 -10.12 -12.20 -21.59
CA ASP A 233 -11.10 -13.08 -22.24
C ASP A 233 -11.18 -12.87 -23.77
N ASN A 234 -10.97 -11.65 -24.23
CA ASN A 234 -10.96 -11.31 -25.68
C ASN A 234 -9.66 -11.69 -26.38
N MET A 235 -8.53 -11.82 -25.67
CA MET A 235 -7.25 -12.27 -26.25
C MET A 235 -7.17 -13.79 -26.48
N TYR A 236 -8.07 -14.57 -25.86
CA TYR A 236 -8.13 -16.03 -26.00
C TYR A 236 -9.28 -16.50 -26.93
N ARG A 237 -9.95 -15.60 -27.62
CA ARG A 237 -10.91 -15.91 -28.69
C ARG A 237 -10.33 -15.62 -30.06
#